data_464b428777c089dc25696aa62c6ffee1
#
_entry.id   464b428777c089dc25696aa62c6ffee1
#
_cell.length_a   1.000
_cell.length_b   1.000
_cell.length_c   1.000
_cell.angle_alpha   90.00
_cell.angle_beta   90.00
_cell.angle_gamma   90.00
#
_symmetry.space_group_name_H-M   'P 1'
#
loop_
_entity.id
_entity.type
_entity.pdbx_description
1 polymer ?
#
loop_
_entity_poly.entity_id
_entity_poly.type
_entity_poly.pdbx_seq_one_letter_code
_entity_poly.pdbx_strand_id
1 'polypeptide(L)'
;VTFILTIMIVILDQLSKLAAIRYLKDKKPYIIIDNFFQLHYVENRGAAFGILQHKRGFFIVITLAILIFVSLYLVKHYDILNKFSKLGFALLIGGATGNFIDRIRFGYVVDFISFKLINRYDFPVFNIADIAIVVSTILIVFLVMFDKFEVRW
;
A
#
# COMPACT_ATOMS: atom_id res chain seq x y z
N VAL A 1 -13.60 7.64 13.11
CA VAL A 1 -13.12 8.12 11.79
C VAL A 1 -11.96 7.25 11.30
N THR A 2 -10.89 7.04 12.08
CA THR A 2 -9.67 6.30 11.67
C THR A 2 -9.99 4.90 11.14
N PHE A 3 -10.78 4.10 11.86
CA PHE A 3 -11.17 2.75 11.44
C PHE A 3 -12.01 2.74 10.15
N ILE A 4 -12.89 3.73 9.98
CA ILE A 4 -13.69 3.87 8.74
C ILE A 4 -12.76 4.14 7.55
N LEU A 5 -11.79 5.04 7.71
CA LEU A 5 -10.79 5.32 6.67
C LEU A 5 -9.95 4.08 6.32
N THR A 6 -9.51 3.33 7.32
CA THR A 6 -8.80 2.06 7.11
C THR A 6 -9.62 1.10 6.24
N ILE A 7 -10.90 0.91 6.58
CA ILE A 7 -11.80 0.03 5.82
C ILE A 7 -11.99 0.55 4.40
N MET A 8 -12.20 1.85 4.22
CA MET A 8 -12.34 2.47 2.89
C MET A 8 -11.11 2.23 2.01
N ILE A 9 -9.89 2.35 2.56
CA ILE A 9 -8.64 2.11 1.82
C ILE A 9 -8.56 0.65 1.38
N VAL A 10 -8.87 -0.30 2.28
CA VAL A 10 -8.90 -1.73 1.94
C VAL A 10 -9.91 -2.00 0.83
N ILE A 11 -11.10 -1.44 0.92
CA ILE A 11 -12.16 -1.62 -0.10
C ILE A 11 -11.69 -1.05 -1.45
N LEU A 12 -11.16 0.18 -1.47
CA LEU A 12 -10.66 0.82 -2.69
C LEU A 12 -9.53 0.02 -3.33
N ASP A 13 -8.57 -0.44 -2.52
CA ASP A 13 -7.48 -1.29 -2.99
C ASP A 13 -8.01 -2.58 -3.61
N GLN A 14 -8.84 -3.32 -2.89
CA GLN A 14 -9.36 -4.60 -3.36
C GLN A 14 -10.27 -4.48 -4.58
N LEU A 15 -11.11 -3.44 -4.65
CA LEU A 15 -11.94 -3.20 -5.83
C LEU A 15 -11.10 -2.84 -7.06
N SER A 16 -10.08 -1.99 -6.90
CA SER A 16 -9.18 -1.64 -7.99
C SER A 16 -8.37 -2.85 -8.50
N LYS A 17 -7.90 -3.71 -7.60
CA LYS A 17 -7.22 -4.97 -7.95
C LYS A 17 -8.14 -5.97 -8.66
N LEU A 18 -9.38 -6.11 -8.20
CA LEU A 18 -10.38 -6.92 -8.90
C LEU A 18 -10.67 -6.40 -10.31
N ALA A 19 -10.77 -5.08 -10.48
CA ALA A 19 -10.90 -4.46 -11.79
C ALA A 19 -9.66 -4.73 -12.67
N ALA A 20 -8.45 -4.60 -12.11
CA ALA A 20 -7.22 -4.94 -12.82
C ALA A 20 -7.17 -6.41 -13.28
N ILE A 21 -7.54 -7.34 -12.41
CA ILE A 21 -7.65 -8.77 -12.79
C ILE A 21 -8.66 -8.95 -13.92
N ARG A 22 -9.83 -8.33 -13.83
CA ARG A 22 -10.90 -8.51 -14.83
C ARG A 22 -10.58 -7.89 -16.19
N TYR A 23 -9.96 -6.71 -16.19
CA TYR A 23 -9.83 -5.92 -17.42
C TYR A 23 -8.43 -5.88 -18.01
N LEU A 24 -7.38 -6.18 -17.23
CA LEU A 24 -5.98 -6.05 -17.67
C LEU A 24 -5.23 -7.39 -17.72
N LYS A 25 -5.67 -8.42 -16.96
CA LYS A 25 -4.98 -9.71 -16.96
C LYS A 25 -5.01 -10.33 -18.36
N ASP A 26 -3.87 -10.87 -18.77
CA ASP A 26 -3.64 -11.52 -20.07
C ASP A 26 -3.89 -10.59 -21.29
N LYS A 27 -3.83 -9.27 -21.08
CA LYS A 27 -3.99 -8.27 -22.13
C LYS A 27 -2.73 -7.41 -22.26
N LYS A 28 -2.61 -6.74 -23.41
CA LYS A 28 -1.59 -5.71 -23.60
C LYS A 28 -1.82 -4.55 -22.64
N PRO A 29 -0.76 -3.85 -22.22
CA PRO A 29 -0.90 -2.66 -21.39
C PRO A 29 -1.88 -1.65 -21.98
N TYR A 30 -2.75 -1.12 -21.15
CA TYR A 30 -3.66 -0.04 -21.54
C TYR A 30 -2.95 1.30 -21.37
N ILE A 31 -2.57 1.92 -22.48
CA ILE A 31 -1.82 3.18 -22.50
C ILE A 31 -2.79 4.32 -22.26
N ILE A 32 -2.50 5.15 -21.25
CA ILE A 32 -3.26 6.37 -20.92
C ILE A 32 -2.52 7.59 -21.45
N ILE A 33 -1.19 7.65 -21.23
CA ILE A 33 -0.31 8.70 -21.76
C ILE A 33 0.88 8.00 -22.40
N ASP A 34 1.07 8.20 -23.68
CA ASP A 34 2.15 7.57 -24.45
C ASP A 34 3.51 7.84 -23.81
N ASN A 35 4.30 6.78 -23.70
CA ASN A 35 5.65 6.77 -23.11
C ASN A 35 5.74 7.29 -21.66
N PHE A 36 4.62 7.43 -20.94
CA PHE A 36 4.63 7.92 -19.57
C PHE A 36 3.76 7.11 -18.61
N PHE A 37 2.46 6.92 -18.89
CA PHE A 37 1.53 6.29 -17.96
C PHE A 37 0.66 5.23 -18.62
N GLN A 38 0.65 4.04 -18.03
CA GLN A 38 -0.15 2.92 -18.52
C GLN A 38 -0.68 2.08 -17.34
N LEU A 39 -1.72 1.31 -17.60
CA LEU A 39 -2.20 0.26 -16.70
C LEU A 39 -1.73 -1.09 -17.24
N HIS A 40 -1.01 -1.84 -16.41
CA HIS A 40 -0.40 -3.11 -16.78
C HIS A 40 -0.48 -4.10 -15.63
N TYR A 41 -1.21 -5.20 -15.81
CA TYR A 41 -1.35 -6.23 -14.79
C TYR A 41 -0.02 -6.98 -14.54
N VAL A 42 0.38 -7.03 -13.26
CA VAL A 42 1.59 -7.74 -12.82
C VAL A 42 1.31 -8.54 -11.55
N GLU A 43 1.78 -9.79 -11.50
CA GLU A 43 1.78 -10.62 -10.29
C GLU A 43 3.10 -10.42 -9.52
N ASN A 44 3.07 -9.59 -8.50
CA ASN A 44 4.26 -9.31 -7.67
C ASN A 44 4.43 -10.39 -6.59
N ARG A 45 5.39 -11.29 -6.78
CA ARG A 45 5.70 -12.41 -5.87
C ARG A 45 6.80 -12.09 -4.85
N GLY A 46 7.26 -10.84 -4.81
CA GLY A 46 8.32 -10.37 -3.92
C GLY A 46 7.99 -9.06 -3.23
N ALA A 47 9.03 -8.29 -2.89
CA ALA A 47 8.97 -6.89 -2.52
C ALA A 47 9.17 -5.99 -3.75
N ALA A 48 9.22 -4.67 -3.53
CA ALA A 48 9.61 -3.71 -4.55
C ALA A 48 10.93 -4.14 -5.23
N PHE A 49 11.06 -3.85 -6.53
CA PHE A 49 12.24 -4.22 -7.35
C PHE A 49 12.52 -5.72 -7.47
N GLY A 50 11.53 -6.60 -7.19
CA GLY A 50 11.70 -8.05 -7.32
C GLY A 50 12.59 -8.70 -6.28
N ILE A 51 12.83 -8.05 -5.15
CA ILE A 51 13.64 -8.59 -4.06
C ILE A 51 12.82 -9.66 -3.31
N LEU A 52 13.50 -10.74 -2.84
CA LEU A 52 12.89 -11.83 -2.05
C LEU A 52 11.73 -12.54 -2.77
N GLN A 53 11.82 -12.77 -4.08
CA GLN A 53 10.79 -13.49 -4.83
C GLN A 53 10.50 -14.87 -4.20
N HIS A 54 9.25 -15.30 -4.31
CA HIS A 54 8.77 -16.59 -3.80
C HIS A 54 8.85 -16.80 -2.27
N LYS A 55 9.13 -15.74 -1.48
CA LYS A 55 9.12 -15.81 -0.01
C LYS A 55 7.78 -15.42 0.60
N ARG A 56 6.67 -15.94 0.04
CA ARG A 56 5.29 -15.66 0.49
C ARG A 56 5.12 -15.74 2.02
N GLY A 57 5.58 -16.86 2.63
CA GLY A 57 5.45 -17.08 4.07
C GLY A 57 6.14 -15.97 4.89
N PHE A 58 7.34 -15.55 4.47
CA PHE A 58 8.05 -14.45 5.09
C PHE A 58 7.23 -13.16 5.06
N PHE A 59 6.67 -12.79 3.90
CA PHE A 59 5.88 -11.56 3.77
C PHE A 59 4.57 -11.62 4.58
N ILE A 60 3.94 -12.79 4.67
CA ILE A 60 2.74 -12.96 5.50
C ILE A 60 3.08 -12.73 6.98
N VAL A 61 4.13 -13.38 7.48
CA VAL A 61 4.51 -13.28 8.90
C VAL A 61 4.93 -11.86 9.25
N ILE A 62 5.80 -11.23 8.45
CA ILE A 62 6.28 -9.88 8.74
C ILE A 62 5.15 -8.84 8.65
N THR A 63 4.27 -8.95 7.64
CA THR A 63 3.13 -8.03 7.50
C THR A 63 2.16 -8.19 8.67
N LEU A 64 1.87 -9.42 9.09
CA LEU A 64 1.00 -9.69 10.23
C LEU A 64 1.61 -9.10 11.52
N ALA A 65 2.91 -9.30 11.75
CA ALA A 65 3.60 -8.73 12.91
C ALA A 65 3.52 -7.20 12.92
N ILE A 66 3.76 -6.56 11.77
CA ILE A 66 3.65 -5.10 11.63
C ILE A 66 2.21 -4.64 11.89
N LEU A 67 1.20 -5.30 11.31
CA LEU A 67 -0.21 -4.96 11.50
C LEU A 67 -0.61 -5.05 12.98
N ILE A 68 -0.20 -6.11 13.68
CA ILE A 68 -0.47 -6.26 15.10
C ILE A 68 0.20 -5.14 15.89
N PHE A 69 1.49 -4.93 15.69
CA PHE A 69 2.26 -3.92 16.44
C PHE A 69 1.69 -2.52 16.23
N VAL A 70 1.45 -2.13 14.97
CA VAL A 70 0.94 -0.79 14.62
C VAL A 70 -0.49 -0.59 15.14
N SER A 71 -1.34 -1.62 15.08
CA SER A 71 -2.71 -1.55 15.60
C SER A 71 -2.73 -1.41 17.11
N LEU A 72 -1.92 -2.19 17.83
CA LEU A 72 -1.80 -2.08 19.28
C LEU A 72 -1.26 -0.71 19.71
N TYR A 73 -0.26 -0.20 18.98
CA TYR A 73 0.27 1.14 19.24
C TYR A 73 -0.82 2.20 19.04
N LEU A 74 -1.54 2.15 17.90
CA LEU A 74 -2.63 3.09 17.62
C LEU A 74 -3.71 3.07 18.70
N VAL A 75 -4.16 1.88 19.13
CA VAL A 75 -5.19 1.76 20.17
C VAL A 75 -4.69 2.31 21.50
N LYS A 76 -3.47 1.94 21.92
CA LYS A 76 -2.88 2.36 23.19
C LYS A 76 -2.68 3.87 23.28
N HIS A 77 -2.32 4.53 22.20
CA HIS A 77 -1.96 5.95 22.16
C HIS A 77 -3.02 6.81 21.45
N TYR A 78 -4.21 6.26 21.22
CA TYR A 78 -5.23 6.91 20.38
C TYR A 78 -5.56 8.34 20.83
N ASP A 79 -5.69 8.57 22.14
CA ASP A 79 -6.13 9.86 22.67
C ASP A 79 -5.06 10.96 22.54
N ILE A 80 -3.79 10.60 22.59
CA ILE A 80 -2.67 11.56 22.47
C ILE A 80 -2.28 11.85 21.02
N LEU A 81 -2.63 10.98 20.07
CA LEU A 81 -2.32 11.17 18.66
C LEU A 81 -3.17 12.28 18.05
N ASN A 82 -2.54 13.15 17.24
CA ASN A 82 -3.28 14.16 16.49
C ASN A 82 -4.04 13.56 15.29
N LYS A 83 -4.88 14.35 14.63
CA LYS A 83 -5.70 13.89 13.49
C LYS A 83 -4.88 13.42 12.29
N PHE A 84 -3.72 14.00 12.04
CA PHE A 84 -2.85 13.62 10.91
C PHE A 84 -2.07 12.34 11.22
N SER A 85 -1.65 12.13 12.47
CA SER A 85 -1.07 10.86 12.91
C SER A 85 -2.08 9.72 12.76
N LYS A 86 -3.32 9.94 13.20
CA LYS A 86 -4.42 8.98 13.03
C LYS A 86 -4.70 8.68 11.56
N LEU A 87 -4.61 9.68 10.68
CA LEU A 87 -4.70 9.49 9.23
C LEU A 87 -3.54 8.63 8.70
N GLY A 88 -2.30 8.94 9.12
CA GLY A 88 -1.13 8.15 8.75
C GLY A 88 -1.29 6.68 9.12
N PHE A 89 -1.74 6.39 10.35
CA PHE A 89 -2.02 5.01 10.78
C PHE A 89 -3.15 4.35 9.98
N ALA A 90 -4.21 5.07 9.65
CA ALA A 90 -5.28 4.54 8.82
C ALA A 90 -4.78 4.11 7.43
N LEU A 91 -3.96 4.95 6.80
CA LEU A 91 -3.34 4.67 5.51
C LEU A 91 -2.39 3.46 5.59
N LEU A 92 -1.53 3.40 6.61
CA LEU A 92 -0.57 2.33 6.80
C LEU A 92 -1.26 0.97 7.01
N ILE A 93 -2.19 0.92 7.97
CA ILE A 93 -2.92 -0.31 8.28
C ILE A 93 -3.78 -0.75 7.09
N GLY A 94 -4.48 0.19 6.44
CA GLY A 94 -5.31 -0.09 5.27
C GLY A 94 -4.51 -0.64 4.10
N GLY A 95 -3.41 0.02 3.72
CA GLY A 95 -2.54 -0.42 2.64
C GLY A 95 -1.86 -1.76 2.95
N ALA A 96 -1.28 -1.91 4.15
CA ALA A 96 -0.66 -3.17 4.55
C ALA A 96 -1.68 -4.33 4.54
N THR A 97 -2.92 -4.09 4.99
CA THR A 97 -4.01 -5.08 4.97
C THR A 97 -4.39 -5.46 3.53
N GLY A 98 -4.49 -4.49 2.61
CA GLY A 98 -4.79 -4.75 1.20
C GLY A 98 -3.78 -5.72 0.56
N ASN A 99 -2.49 -5.44 0.70
CA ASN A 99 -1.42 -6.30 0.20
C ASN A 99 -1.31 -7.63 0.97
N PHE A 100 -1.70 -7.68 2.22
CA PHE A 100 -1.78 -8.91 3.02
C PHE A 100 -2.88 -9.83 2.51
N ILE A 101 -4.08 -9.30 2.23
CA ILE A 101 -5.20 -10.06 1.66
C ILE A 101 -4.79 -10.76 0.36
N ASP A 102 -4.13 -10.04 -0.55
CA ASP A 102 -3.68 -10.60 -1.81
C ASP A 102 -2.71 -11.77 -1.61
N ARG A 103 -1.74 -11.61 -0.69
CA ARG A 103 -0.78 -12.68 -0.39
C ARG A 103 -1.43 -13.92 0.21
N ILE A 104 -2.49 -13.75 1.02
CA ILE A 104 -3.26 -14.89 1.56
C ILE A 104 -4.08 -15.55 0.47
N ARG A 105 -4.74 -14.80 -0.42
CA ARG A 105 -5.65 -15.34 -1.44
C ARG A 105 -4.92 -15.91 -2.63
N PHE A 106 -3.94 -15.18 -3.18
CA PHE A 106 -3.33 -15.49 -4.47
C PHE A 106 -1.88 -15.96 -4.34
N GLY A 107 -1.19 -15.65 -3.23
CA GLY A 107 0.23 -15.93 -3.05
C GLY A 107 1.15 -14.86 -3.68
N TYR A 108 0.59 -13.81 -4.25
CA TYR A 108 1.25 -12.65 -4.82
C TYR A 108 0.41 -11.39 -4.57
N VAL A 109 0.97 -10.23 -4.85
CA VAL A 109 0.25 -8.95 -4.83
C VAL A 109 -0.10 -8.58 -6.26
N VAL A 110 -1.31 -8.06 -6.48
CA VAL A 110 -1.75 -7.54 -7.78
C VAL A 110 -1.31 -6.10 -7.91
N ASP A 111 -0.40 -5.83 -8.86
CA ASP A 111 0.06 -4.50 -9.22
C ASP A 111 -0.44 -4.13 -10.61
N PHE A 112 -0.72 -2.83 -10.86
CA PHE A 112 -1.30 -2.44 -12.14
C PHE A 112 -1.02 -0.99 -12.56
N ILE A 113 -0.49 -0.13 -11.71
CA ILE A 113 -0.13 1.27 -12.01
C ILE A 113 1.33 1.28 -12.47
N SER A 114 1.57 1.68 -13.72
CA SER A 114 2.89 1.63 -14.34
C SER A 114 3.27 2.99 -14.91
N PHE A 115 4.43 3.51 -14.48
CA PHE A 115 5.02 4.72 -15.03
C PHE A 115 6.33 4.42 -15.76
N LYS A 116 6.52 5.05 -16.90
CA LYS A 116 7.80 5.13 -17.61
C LYS A 116 8.43 6.48 -17.34
N LEU A 117 9.58 6.47 -16.68
CA LEU A 117 10.31 7.68 -16.36
C LEU A 117 11.30 8.06 -17.49
N ILE A 118 11.98 9.19 -17.32
CA ILE A 118 12.98 9.72 -18.25
C ILE A 118 14.03 8.64 -18.57
N ASN A 119 14.46 8.54 -19.83
CA ASN A 119 15.40 7.54 -20.35
C ASN A 119 14.88 6.09 -20.40
N ARG A 120 13.55 5.90 -20.50
CA ARG A 120 12.89 4.57 -20.57
C ARG A 120 13.10 3.70 -19.32
N TYR A 121 13.38 4.29 -18.17
CA TYR A 121 13.36 3.56 -16.91
C TYR A 121 11.93 3.22 -16.56
N ASP A 122 11.61 1.93 -16.56
CA ASP A 122 10.31 1.45 -16.10
C ASP A 122 10.29 1.46 -14.58
N PHE A 123 9.52 2.38 -13.99
CA PHE A 123 9.28 2.37 -12.55
C PHE A 123 8.55 1.08 -12.16
N PRO A 124 8.89 0.43 -11.04
CA PRO A 124 8.19 -0.76 -10.60
C PRO A 124 6.67 -0.54 -10.59
N VAL A 125 5.93 -1.50 -11.13
CA VAL A 125 4.46 -1.45 -11.13
C VAL A 125 3.97 -1.56 -9.69
N PHE A 126 2.96 -0.79 -9.31
CA PHE A 126 2.44 -0.70 -7.95
C PHE A 126 0.90 -0.61 -7.94
N ASN A 127 0.30 -0.51 -6.76
CA ASN A 127 -1.14 -0.50 -6.54
C ASN A 127 -1.57 0.59 -5.55
N ILE A 128 -2.87 0.66 -5.22
CA ILE A 128 -3.43 1.65 -4.28
C ILE A 128 -2.90 1.44 -2.85
N ALA A 129 -2.74 0.18 -2.41
CA ALA A 129 -2.18 -0.12 -1.09
C ALA A 129 -0.74 0.42 -0.94
N ASP A 130 0.08 0.31 -1.99
CA ASP A 130 1.45 0.82 -1.98
C ASP A 130 1.48 2.35 -1.86
N ILE A 131 0.59 3.04 -2.59
CA ILE A 131 0.42 4.50 -2.47
C ILE A 131 0.07 4.86 -1.02
N ALA A 132 -0.89 4.15 -0.41
CA ALA A 132 -1.31 4.41 0.96
C ALA A 132 -0.14 4.21 1.95
N ILE A 133 0.65 3.14 1.79
CA ILE A 133 1.82 2.86 2.64
C ILE A 133 2.88 3.96 2.48
N VAL A 134 3.21 4.35 1.25
CA VAL A 134 4.23 5.39 1.00
C VAL A 134 3.79 6.73 1.56
N VAL A 135 2.56 7.17 1.27
CA VAL A 135 2.00 8.44 1.78
C VAL A 135 1.94 8.43 3.30
N SER A 136 1.53 7.32 3.92
CA SER A 136 1.51 7.20 5.38
C SER A 136 2.90 7.32 5.98
N THR A 137 3.88 6.64 5.39
CA THR A 137 5.26 6.66 5.86
C THR A 137 5.84 8.07 5.82
N ILE A 138 5.67 8.78 4.69
CA ILE A 138 6.11 10.17 4.54
C ILE A 138 5.42 11.06 5.58
N LEU A 139 4.10 10.92 5.75
CA LEU A 139 3.32 11.71 6.70
C LEU A 139 3.78 11.46 8.14
N ILE A 140 3.91 10.21 8.57
CA ILE A 140 4.34 9.86 9.93
C ILE A 140 5.76 10.37 10.20
N VAL A 141 6.70 10.14 9.28
CA VAL A 141 8.08 10.63 9.41
C VAL A 141 8.10 12.16 9.52
N PHE A 142 7.36 12.86 8.66
CA PHE A 142 7.23 14.32 8.73
C PHE A 142 6.72 14.77 10.09
N LEU A 143 5.64 14.17 10.60
CA LEU A 143 5.05 14.57 11.88
C LEU A 143 6.00 14.32 13.06
N VAL A 144 6.75 13.22 13.03
CA VAL A 144 7.77 12.91 14.04
C VAL A 144 8.93 13.91 13.97
N MET A 145 9.47 14.17 12.79
CA MET A 145 10.60 15.10 12.60
C MET A 145 10.30 16.54 13.05
N PHE A 146 9.05 16.99 12.88
CA PHE A 146 8.63 18.34 13.26
C PHE A 146 7.92 18.38 14.62
N ASP A 147 8.01 17.34 15.42
CA ASP A 147 7.41 17.23 16.75
C ASP A 147 5.90 17.56 16.75
N LYS A 148 5.20 17.08 15.73
CA LYS A 148 3.75 17.27 15.50
C LYS A 148 2.97 15.97 15.55
N PHE A 149 3.54 14.90 16.12
CA PHE A 149 2.95 13.58 16.10
C PHE A 149 1.80 13.44 17.11
N GLU A 150 1.92 14.14 18.25
CA GLU A 150 0.95 14.12 19.33
C GLU A 150 0.22 15.46 19.46
N VAL A 151 -0.90 15.45 20.18
CA VAL A 151 -1.60 16.67 20.56
C VAL A 151 -0.78 17.33 21.67
N ARG A 152 -0.32 18.57 21.47
CA ARG A 152 0.25 19.37 22.58
C ARG A 152 -0.90 20.00 23.35
N TRP A 153 -0.96 19.70 24.64
CA TRP A 153 -1.87 20.34 25.59
C TRP A 153 -1.32 21.71 26.02
#